data_3a5c392d9b6c87ec3948b5c19987ea6c
#
_entry.id   3a5c392d9b6c87ec3948b5c19987ea6c
#
_cell.length_a   1.000
_cell.length_b   1.000
_cell.length_c   1.000
_cell.angle_alpha   90.00
_cell.angle_beta   90.00
_cell.angle_gamma   90.00
#
_symmetry.space_group_name_H-M   'P 1'
#
loop_
_entity.id
_entity.type
_entity.pdbx_description
1 polymer ?
#
loop_
_entity_poly.entity_id
_entity_poly.type
_entity_poly.pdbx_seq_one_letter_code
_entity_poly.pdbx_strand_id
1 'polypeptide(L)'
;MRYMVIETFTQGARPVYERARDRGRMLPEGLEYVESWVTEGLGGCFQLMETDDPALFDTWTARWADLADFEIVPVLASAEAAAQALG
;
A
#
# COMPACT_ATOMS: atom_id res chain seq x y z
N MET A 1 5.28 -11.82 4.83
CA MET A 1 3.92 -11.42 5.23
C MET A 1 3.37 -10.37 4.26
N ARG A 2 2.14 -10.53 3.84
CA ARG A 2 1.49 -9.57 2.94
C ARG A 2 0.59 -8.61 3.68
N TYR A 3 0.52 -7.40 3.15
CA TYR A 3 -0.27 -6.32 3.71
C TYR A 3 -1.04 -5.63 2.60
N MET A 4 -2.31 -5.33 2.86
CA MET A 4 -3.08 -4.44 2.00
C MET A 4 -2.93 -3.02 2.54
N VAL A 5 -2.42 -2.14 1.70
CA VAL A 5 -2.29 -0.71 2.00
C VAL A 5 -3.47 -0.01 1.35
N ILE A 6 -4.27 0.65 2.17
CA ILE A 6 -5.45 1.39 1.71
C ILE A 6 -5.10 2.87 1.79
N GLU A 7 -5.04 3.53 0.63
CA GLU A 7 -4.65 4.93 0.52
C GLU A 7 -5.86 5.79 0.17
N THR A 8 -5.98 6.92 0.86
CA THR A 8 -6.92 7.97 0.48
C THR A 8 -6.12 9.20 0.06
N PHE A 9 -6.35 9.67 -1.16
CA PHE A 9 -5.63 10.83 -1.70
C PHE A 9 -6.21 12.11 -1.13
N THR A 10 -5.47 12.81 -0.29
CA THR A 10 -5.95 13.99 0.43
C THR A 10 -5.89 15.27 -0.41
N GLN A 11 -5.09 15.28 -1.47
CA GLN A 11 -4.91 16.41 -2.39
C GLN A 11 -5.30 16.06 -3.83
N GLY A 12 -6.10 15.00 -3.99
CA GLY A 12 -6.46 14.47 -5.30
C GLY A 12 -5.38 13.57 -5.88
N ALA A 13 -5.70 12.95 -7.02
CA ALA A 13 -4.81 11.98 -7.66
C ALA A 13 -3.60 12.62 -8.36
N ARG A 14 -3.78 13.80 -8.96
CA ARG A 14 -2.75 14.40 -9.81
C ARG A 14 -1.37 14.54 -9.13
N PRO A 15 -1.23 15.14 -7.93
CA PRO A 15 0.08 15.26 -7.32
C PRO A 15 0.70 13.91 -6.95
N VAL A 16 -0.11 12.90 -6.64
CA VAL A 16 0.35 11.54 -6.39
C VAL A 16 1.02 10.96 -7.64
N TYR A 17 0.32 11.03 -8.77
CA TYR A 17 0.84 10.50 -10.04
C TYR A 17 2.01 11.28 -10.58
N GLU A 18 2.04 12.60 -10.37
CA GLU A 18 3.19 13.42 -10.76
C GLU A 18 4.45 13.00 -9.98
N ARG A 19 4.34 12.81 -8.67
CA ARG A 19 5.48 12.35 -7.85
C ARG A 19 5.89 10.92 -8.23
N ALA A 20 4.94 10.03 -8.45
CA ALA A 20 5.22 8.66 -8.86
C ALA A 20 5.93 8.60 -10.22
N ARG A 21 5.52 9.44 -11.16
CA ARG A 21 6.20 9.57 -12.46
C ARG A 21 7.65 10.03 -12.30
N ASP A 22 7.89 11.00 -11.42
CA ASP A 22 9.20 11.62 -11.29
C ASP A 22 10.15 10.83 -10.38
N ARG A 23 9.63 10.12 -9.38
CA ARG A 23 10.41 9.46 -8.33
C ARG A 23 10.08 7.99 -8.12
N GLY A 24 9.10 7.43 -8.84
CA GLY A 24 8.60 6.08 -8.59
C GLY A 24 7.88 5.97 -7.25
N ARG A 25 7.77 4.76 -6.72
CA ARG A 25 7.09 4.50 -5.45
C ARG A 25 7.90 4.90 -4.21
N MET A 26 9.18 5.13 -4.37
CA MET A 26 10.10 5.46 -3.28
C MET A 26 10.11 4.43 -2.16
N LEU A 27 10.07 3.14 -2.54
CA LEU A 27 10.09 2.03 -1.59
C LEU A 27 11.44 1.91 -0.92
N PRO A 28 11.50 1.76 0.42
CA PRO A 28 12.74 1.37 1.08
C PRO A 28 13.08 -0.08 0.75
N GLU A 29 14.35 -0.44 0.85
CA GLU A 29 14.78 -1.82 0.68
C GLU A 29 14.07 -2.73 1.69
N GLY A 30 13.58 -3.87 1.23
CA GLY A 30 12.85 -4.83 2.06
C GLY A 30 11.33 -4.67 2.04
N LEU A 31 10.81 -3.61 1.44
CA LEU A 31 9.38 -3.44 1.22
C LEU A 31 9.09 -3.60 -0.28
N GLU A 32 8.32 -4.64 -0.64
CA GLU A 32 8.08 -5.01 -2.03
C GLU A 32 6.64 -4.71 -2.46
N TYR A 33 6.52 -4.16 -3.65
CA TYR A 33 5.24 -3.97 -4.34
C TYR A 33 4.82 -5.25 -5.04
N VAL A 34 3.56 -5.67 -4.84
CA VAL A 34 3.01 -6.86 -5.51
C VAL A 34 2.02 -6.45 -6.60
N GLU A 35 0.97 -5.73 -6.25
CA GLU A 35 -0.08 -5.30 -7.18
C GLU A 35 -0.87 -4.14 -6.58
N SER A 36 -1.54 -3.35 -7.41
CA SER A 36 -2.39 -2.28 -6.92
C SER A 36 -3.59 -2.02 -7.82
N TRP A 37 -4.63 -1.44 -7.20
CA TRP A 37 -5.88 -1.04 -7.86
C TRP A 37 -6.25 0.34 -7.35
N VAL A 38 -6.57 1.23 -8.27
CA VAL A 38 -7.02 2.59 -7.94
C VAL A 38 -8.54 2.63 -8.04
N THR A 39 -9.21 3.31 -7.12
CA THR A 39 -10.67 3.45 -7.20
C THR A 39 -11.05 4.20 -8.48
N GLU A 40 -12.18 3.83 -9.08
CA GLU A 40 -12.61 4.40 -10.37
C GLU A 40 -12.64 5.93 -10.36
N GLY A 41 -13.09 6.53 -9.27
CA GLY A 41 -13.12 7.99 -9.09
C GLY A 41 -11.76 8.63 -8.79
N LEU A 42 -10.67 7.85 -8.81
CA LEU A 42 -9.30 8.31 -8.54
C LEU A 42 -9.11 8.92 -7.13
N GLY A 43 -9.94 8.52 -6.18
CA GLY A 43 -9.88 9.03 -4.81
C GLY A 43 -8.94 8.27 -3.89
N GLY A 44 -8.54 7.07 -4.27
CA GLY A 44 -7.69 6.23 -3.43
C GLY A 44 -7.16 5.01 -4.15
N CYS A 45 -6.37 4.23 -3.43
CA CYS A 45 -5.67 3.08 -3.97
C CYS A 45 -5.65 1.93 -2.95
N PHE A 46 -5.78 0.71 -3.46
CA PHE A 46 -5.54 -0.51 -2.70
C PHE A 46 -4.25 -1.11 -3.23
N GLN A 47 -3.25 -1.25 -2.38
CA GLN A 47 -1.92 -1.69 -2.79
C GLN A 47 -1.48 -2.90 -1.98
N LEU A 48 -1.25 -4.02 -2.66
CA LEU A 48 -0.78 -5.24 -2.02
C LEU A 48 0.74 -5.21 -1.96
N MET A 49 1.28 -5.35 -0.77
CA MET A 49 2.72 -5.25 -0.52
C MET A 49 3.20 -6.39 0.35
N GLU A 50 4.49 -6.67 0.28
CA GLU A 50 5.11 -7.73 1.07
C GLU A 50 6.36 -7.22 1.77
N THR A 51 6.51 -7.60 3.04
CA THR A 51 7.72 -7.35 3.82
C THR A 51 7.80 -8.30 5.01
N ASP A 52 9.01 -8.57 5.45
CA ASP A 52 9.27 -9.25 6.72
C ASP A 52 9.43 -8.25 7.88
N ASP A 53 9.51 -6.96 7.56
CA ASP A 53 9.70 -5.89 8.54
C ASP A 53 8.63 -4.79 8.35
N PRO A 54 7.49 -4.88 9.07
CA PRO A 54 6.43 -3.89 8.93
C PRO A 54 6.81 -2.49 9.38
N ALA A 55 7.89 -2.30 10.12
CA ALA A 55 8.38 -0.96 10.45
C ALA A 55 8.80 -0.16 9.20
N LEU A 56 9.08 -0.84 8.08
CA LEU A 56 9.40 -0.18 6.81
C LEU A 56 8.22 0.61 6.25
N PHE A 57 6.99 0.28 6.64
CA PHE A 57 5.82 1.08 6.26
C PHE A 57 5.89 2.51 6.82
N ASP A 58 6.41 2.69 8.02
CA ASP A 58 6.57 4.03 8.60
C ASP A 58 7.52 4.89 7.75
N THR A 59 8.61 4.30 7.30
CA THR A 59 9.56 4.97 6.40
C THR A 59 8.93 5.35 5.06
N TRP A 60 8.20 4.41 4.47
CA TRP A 60 7.59 4.61 3.16
C TRP A 60 6.43 5.60 3.22
N THR A 61 5.51 5.44 4.15
CA THR A 61 4.35 6.32 4.27
C THR A 61 4.72 7.76 4.59
N ALA A 62 5.81 7.98 5.33
CA ALA A 62 6.32 9.31 5.60
C ALA A 62 6.69 10.07 4.30
N ARG A 63 7.07 9.36 3.26
CA ARG A 63 7.42 9.94 1.96
C ARG A 63 6.21 10.41 1.15
N TRP A 64 5.01 10.01 1.57
CA TRP A 64 3.74 10.28 0.88
C TRP A 64 2.69 10.94 1.78
N ALA A 65 3.00 11.15 3.07
CA ALA A 65 2.03 11.60 4.06
C ALA A 65 1.42 12.98 3.78
N ASP A 66 2.10 13.81 2.99
CA ASP A 66 1.58 15.10 2.54
C ASP A 66 0.49 14.98 1.48
N LEU A 67 0.40 13.82 0.80
CA LEU A 67 -0.53 13.59 -0.31
C LEU A 67 -1.58 12.52 -0.06
N ALA A 68 -1.40 11.69 0.96
CA ALA A 68 -2.29 10.57 1.21
C ALA A 68 -2.34 10.18 2.69
N ASP A 69 -3.50 9.65 3.09
CA ASP A 69 -3.67 8.93 4.34
C ASP A 69 -3.58 7.43 4.06
N PHE A 70 -3.06 6.67 5.03
CA PHE A 70 -2.79 5.25 4.87
C PHE A 70 -3.42 4.44 5.98
N GLU A 71 -4.00 3.28 5.60
CA GLU A 71 -4.36 2.20 6.51
C GLU A 71 -3.63 0.95 6.03
N ILE A 72 -2.97 0.24 6.95
CA ILE A 72 -2.16 -0.93 6.61
C ILE A 72 -2.73 -2.14 7.32
N VAL A 73 -3.19 -3.12 6.54
CA VAL A 73 -3.92 -4.29 7.03
C VAL A 73 -3.15 -5.56 6.67
N PRO A 74 -2.69 -6.35 7.66
CA PRO A 74 -2.13 -7.67 7.37
C PRO A 74 -3.20 -8.56 6.75
N VAL A 75 -2.84 -9.27 5.68
CA VAL A 75 -3.79 -10.10 4.94
C VAL A 75 -3.23 -11.50 4.71
N LEU A 76 -4.15 -12.46 4.59
CA LEU A 76 -3.87 -13.82 4.18
C LEU A 76 -4.57 -14.09 2.84
N ALA A 77 -4.01 -14.96 2.04
CA ALA A 77 -4.75 -15.51 0.90
C ALA A 77 -5.98 -16.26 1.42
N SER A 78 -7.06 -16.25 0.66
CA SER A 78 -8.32 -16.88 1.09
C SER A 78 -8.16 -18.37 1.44
N ALA A 79 -7.32 -19.09 0.70
CA ALA A 79 -7.04 -20.50 0.99
C ALA A 79 -6.34 -20.69 2.34
N GLU A 80 -5.40 -19.84 2.68
CA GLU A 80 -4.72 -19.84 3.98
C GLU A 80 -5.70 -19.53 5.11
N ALA A 81 -6.56 -18.53 4.91
CA ALA A 81 -7.58 -18.15 5.87
C ALA A 81 -8.58 -19.29 6.11
N ALA A 82 -9.01 -19.98 5.06
CA ALA A 82 -9.90 -21.13 5.16
C ALA A 82 -9.26 -22.27 5.96
N ALA A 83 -7.98 -22.55 5.72
CA ALA A 83 -7.25 -23.57 6.45
C ALA A 83 -7.15 -23.25 7.94
N GLN A 84 -6.91 -22.00 8.29
CA GLN A 84 -6.86 -21.55 9.70
C GLN A 84 -8.25 -21.60 10.37
N ALA A 85 -9.30 -21.17 9.67
CA ALA A 85 -10.65 -21.12 10.23
C ALA A 85 -11.25 -22.52 10.48
N LEU A 86 -10.91 -23.49 9.61
CA LEU A 86 -11.43 -24.84 9.68
C LEU A 86 -10.51 -25.82 10.41
N GLY A 87 -9.29 -25.46 10.58
CA GLY A 87 -8.30 -26.23 11.32
C GLY A 87 -8.39 -26.00 12.82
#